data_0753620fac893dd15cf4b387475fa767
#
_entry.id   0753620fac893dd15cf4b387475fa767
#
_cell.length_a   1.000
_cell.length_b   1.000
_cell.length_c   1.000
_cell.angle_alpha   90.00
_cell.angle_beta   90.00
_cell.angle_gamma   90.00
#
_symmetry.space_group_name_H-M   'P 1'
#
loop_
_entity.id
_entity.type
_entity.pdbx_description
1 polymer ?
#
loop_
_entity_poly.entity_id
_entity_poly.type
_entity_poly.pdbx_seq_one_letter_code
_entity_poly.pdbx_strand_id
1 'polypeptide(L)'
;ETFESNGSTSMASTCASCMALMAAGVPIKKMVAGISCGLVTGETDDDYIVLTDIQGLEDFFGDMDFKVTGTHDGITAIQMDIKIHGLTRPIVEEAIRRTREARLYIMDEVMSKAIAEPRKEVGQYAPKILQVQIDPAKIGDVVGQKGKTINEIIDRTGVKIDINDEGAVSICGTDKAMLEKAADMIRIITTHFE
;
A
#
# COMPACT_ATOMS: atom_id res chain seq x y z
N GLU A 1 -0.08 -8.53 8.30
CA GLU A 1 -0.82 -9.45 9.15
C GLU A 1 -0.52 -9.16 10.61
N THR A 2 -1.54 -9.16 11.48
CA THR A 2 -1.40 -8.89 12.91
C THR A 2 -1.49 -10.23 13.65
N PHE A 3 -0.41 -10.63 14.32
CA PHE A 3 -0.33 -11.90 15.04
C PHE A 3 -0.87 -11.81 16.46
N GLU A 4 -0.63 -10.67 17.13
CA GLU A 4 -1.13 -10.39 18.47
C GLU A 4 -1.58 -8.93 18.55
N SER A 5 -2.61 -8.66 19.35
CA SER A 5 -3.13 -7.32 19.56
C SER A 5 -3.76 -7.16 20.92
N ASN A 6 -3.59 -6.00 21.50
CA ASN A 6 -4.28 -5.58 22.72
C ASN A 6 -5.44 -4.60 22.43
N GLY A 7 -5.66 -4.27 21.17
CA GLY A 7 -6.71 -3.37 20.67
C GLY A 7 -6.28 -2.70 19.36
N SER A 8 -7.23 -2.08 18.67
CA SER A 8 -7.04 -1.24 17.47
C SER A 8 -6.14 -1.81 16.36
N THR A 9 -6.23 -3.11 16.10
CA THR A 9 -5.50 -3.79 15.00
C THR A 9 -5.72 -3.14 13.64
N SER A 10 -6.89 -2.58 13.39
CA SER A 10 -7.20 -1.91 12.12
C SER A 10 -6.32 -0.68 11.87
N MET A 11 -5.99 0.07 12.91
CA MET A 11 -5.15 1.27 12.78
C MET A 11 -3.66 0.90 12.61
N ALA A 12 -3.19 -0.12 13.32
CA ALA A 12 -1.88 -0.70 13.08
C ALA A 12 -1.76 -1.23 11.64
N SER A 13 -2.79 -1.92 11.14
CA SER A 13 -2.86 -2.41 9.76
C SER A 13 -2.86 -1.29 8.74
N THR A 14 -3.50 -0.14 9.01
CA THR A 14 -3.47 1.05 8.15
C THR A 14 -2.05 1.57 8.01
N CYS A 15 -1.34 1.76 9.11
CA CYS A 15 0.05 2.22 9.11
C CYS A 15 0.97 1.22 8.39
N ALA A 16 0.85 -0.07 8.69
CA ALA A 16 1.64 -1.13 8.08
C ALA A 16 1.38 -1.24 6.57
N SER A 17 0.12 -1.15 6.14
CA SER A 17 -0.25 -1.20 4.71
C SER A 17 0.31 -0.01 3.95
N CYS A 18 0.28 1.20 4.54
CA CYS A 18 0.90 2.39 3.95
C CYS A 18 2.40 2.16 3.73
N MET A 19 3.13 1.71 4.75
CA MET A 19 4.56 1.40 4.63
C MET A 19 4.84 0.26 3.64
N ALA A 20 3.98 -0.76 3.58
CA ALA A 20 4.11 -1.87 2.62
C ALA A 20 3.96 -1.39 1.17
N LEU A 21 2.99 -0.52 0.89
CA LEU A 21 2.83 0.09 -0.43
C LEU A 21 4.06 0.94 -0.80
N MET A 22 4.59 1.73 0.13
CA MET A 22 5.81 2.51 -0.07
C MET A 22 7.01 1.60 -0.35
N ALA A 23 7.15 0.50 0.40
CA ALA A 23 8.22 -0.48 0.20
C ALA A 23 8.10 -1.24 -1.11
N ALA A 24 6.88 -1.43 -1.61
CA ALA A 24 6.61 -2.01 -2.92
C ALA A 24 6.86 -1.04 -4.09
N GLY A 25 7.21 0.21 -3.80
CA GLY A 25 7.45 1.22 -4.85
C GLY A 25 6.16 1.81 -5.43
N VAL A 26 5.02 1.65 -4.78
CA VAL A 26 3.77 2.28 -5.20
C VAL A 26 3.88 3.80 -4.96
N PRO A 27 3.68 4.65 -5.97
CA PRO A 27 3.85 6.10 -5.84
C PRO A 27 2.65 6.73 -5.11
N ILE A 28 2.48 6.41 -3.83
CA ILE A 28 1.46 7.06 -3.01
C ILE A 28 1.75 8.56 -2.89
N LYS A 29 0.71 9.37 -2.88
CA LYS A 29 0.86 10.84 -2.84
C LYS A 29 1.44 11.33 -1.52
N LYS A 30 1.02 10.75 -0.40
CA LYS A 30 1.44 11.10 0.97
C LYS A 30 1.32 9.91 1.89
N MET A 31 2.18 9.87 2.90
CA MET A 31 2.09 8.89 3.99
C MET A 31 0.76 9.07 4.75
N VAL A 32 0.16 7.95 5.13
CA VAL A 32 -1.08 7.89 5.91
C VAL A 32 -0.83 7.09 7.17
N ALA A 33 -1.20 7.65 8.31
CA ALA A 33 -1.27 6.93 9.58
C ALA A 33 -2.68 6.88 10.11
N GLY A 34 -2.96 5.95 10.99
CA GLY A 34 -4.21 5.80 11.70
C GLY A 34 -3.97 5.62 13.19
N ILE A 35 -4.93 6.08 13.98
CA ILE A 35 -4.99 5.89 15.43
C ILE A 35 -6.44 5.79 15.88
N SER A 36 -6.69 5.08 16.97
CA SER A 36 -7.96 5.11 17.66
C SER A 36 -7.95 6.04 18.86
N CYS A 37 -9.11 6.50 19.25
CA CYS A 37 -9.33 7.05 20.58
C CYS A 37 -10.63 6.54 21.15
N GLY A 38 -10.68 6.46 22.46
CA GLY A 38 -11.86 6.05 23.23
C GLY A 38 -12.42 7.20 24.03
N LEU A 39 -13.58 6.96 24.62
CA LEU A 39 -14.27 7.87 25.53
C LEU A 39 -14.76 7.10 26.74
N VAL A 40 -14.58 7.68 27.89
CA VAL A 40 -15.24 7.28 29.12
C VAL A 40 -15.96 8.50 29.68
N THR A 41 -17.26 8.40 29.88
CA THR A 41 -18.11 9.47 30.43
C THR A 41 -18.45 9.18 31.88
N GLY A 42 -18.62 10.23 32.66
CA GLY A 42 -19.08 10.18 34.03
C GLY A 42 -20.57 10.53 34.16
N GLU A 43 -20.95 11.14 35.31
CA GLU A 43 -22.35 11.45 35.60
C GLU A 43 -22.90 12.68 34.87
N THR A 44 -22.02 13.54 34.37
CA THR A 44 -22.41 14.80 33.70
C THR A 44 -21.75 14.93 32.33
N ASP A 45 -22.29 15.74 31.46
CA ASP A 45 -21.77 15.98 30.11
C ASP A 45 -20.35 16.58 30.09
N ASP A 46 -19.95 17.21 31.18
CA ASP A 46 -18.59 17.79 31.35
C ASP A 46 -17.60 16.83 32.02
N ASP A 47 -18.09 15.69 32.53
CA ASP A 47 -17.29 14.68 33.17
C ASP A 47 -16.95 13.57 32.16
N TYR A 48 -15.86 13.74 31.43
CA TYR A 48 -15.42 12.78 30.44
C TYR A 48 -13.89 12.73 30.31
N ILE A 49 -13.39 11.61 29.82
CA ILE A 49 -11.98 11.40 29.48
C ILE A 49 -11.89 10.85 28.06
N VAL A 50 -11.16 11.51 27.18
CA VAL A 50 -10.78 10.99 25.86
C VAL A 50 -9.46 10.24 25.98
N LEU A 51 -9.45 8.98 25.61
CA LEU A 51 -8.28 8.10 25.64
C LEU A 51 -7.65 8.07 24.26
N THR A 52 -6.32 8.23 24.18
CA THR A 52 -5.58 8.10 22.92
C THR A 52 -4.98 6.70 22.85
N ASP A 53 -5.30 5.97 21.79
CA ASP A 53 -4.96 4.55 21.58
C ASP A 53 -5.57 3.65 22.66
N ILE A 54 -6.57 2.87 22.28
CA ILE A 54 -7.39 2.12 23.23
C ILE A 54 -6.99 0.65 23.28
N GLN A 55 -7.03 0.10 24.49
CA GLN A 55 -6.92 -1.33 24.75
C GLN A 55 -8.26 -2.05 24.54
N GLY A 56 -8.23 -3.38 24.42
CA GLY A 56 -9.43 -4.18 24.23
C GLY A 56 -10.49 -4.01 25.34
N LEU A 57 -10.07 -3.79 26.58
CA LEU A 57 -11.00 -3.50 27.70
C LEU A 57 -11.62 -2.11 27.58
N GLU A 58 -10.84 -1.12 27.15
CA GLU A 58 -11.30 0.26 26.91
C GLU A 58 -12.24 0.34 25.70
N ASP A 59 -11.99 -0.47 24.67
CA ASP A 59 -12.92 -0.66 23.55
C ASP A 59 -14.22 -1.32 24.02
N PHE A 60 -14.15 -2.35 24.84
CA PHE A 60 -15.34 -3.09 25.28
C PHE A 60 -16.23 -2.29 26.25
N PHE A 61 -15.63 -1.65 27.25
CA PHE A 61 -16.34 -0.92 28.31
C PHE A 61 -16.48 0.58 28.05
N GLY A 62 -15.72 1.15 27.14
CA GLY A 62 -15.78 2.58 26.80
C GLY A 62 -17.04 2.95 26.06
N ASP A 63 -17.32 4.23 26.00
CA ASP A 63 -18.55 4.83 25.43
C ASP A 63 -18.42 5.15 23.94
N MET A 64 -17.18 5.17 23.42
CA MET A 64 -16.88 5.44 22.02
C MET A 64 -15.59 4.72 21.59
N ASP A 65 -15.58 4.14 20.39
CA ASP A 65 -14.41 3.79 19.59
C ASP A 65 -14.36 4.71 18.36
N PHE A 66 -13.38 5.60 18.33
CA PHE A 66 -13.22 6.61 17.28
C PHE A 66 -11.89 6.42 16.57
N LYS A 67 -11.93 6.01 15.32
CA LYS A 67 -10.77 5.72 14.50
C LYS A 67 -10.61 6.79 13.43
N VAL A 68 -9.42 7.36 13.35
CA VAL A 68 -9.10 8.40 12.38
C VAL A 68 -7.85 8.06 11.61
N THR A 69 -7.92 8.09 10.30
CA THR A 69 -6.78 8.02 9.41
C THR A 69 -6.54 9.35 8.72
N GLY A 70 -5.32 9.62 8.34
CA GLY A 70 -5.01 10.84 7.61
C GLY A 70 -3.54 11.06 7.33
N THR A 71 -3.29 12.10 6.57
CA THR A 71 -1.97 12.64 6.23
C THR A 71 -1.63 13.80 7.16
N HIS A 72 -0.47 14.45 6.92
CA HIS A 72 -0.16 15.74 7.57
C HIS A 72 -1.17 16.84 7.25
N ASP A 73 -1.77 16.82 6.06
CA ASP A 73 -2.66 17.89 5.61
C ASP A 73 -4.08 17.75 6.16
N GLY A 74 -4.53 16.52 6.47
CA GLY A 74 -5.88 16.34 6.94
C GLY A 74 -6.29 14.87 7.08
N ILE A 75 -7.56 14.71 7.44
CA ILE A 75 -8.21 13.42 7.65
C ILE A 75 -8.60 12.83 6.31
N THR A 76 -8.34 11.53 6.12
CA THR A 76 -8.74 10.77 4.92
C THR A 76 -9.91 9.83 5.17
N ALA A 77 -10.06 9.32 6.39
CA ALA A 77 -11.22 8.50 6.78
C ALA A 77 -11.45 8.56 8.29
N ILE A 78 -12.70 8.38 8.67
CA ILE A 78 -13.17 8.25 10.05
C ILE A 78 -14.07 7.03 10.13
N GLN A 79 -13.90 6.25 11.19
CA GLN A 79 -14.87 5.27 11.66
C GLN A 79 -15.18 5.59 13.12
N MET A 80 -16.46 5.61 13.46
CA MET A 80 -16.91 5.89 14.82
C MET A 80 -17.99 4.90 15.21
N ASP A 81 -17.81 4.29 16.37
CA ASP A 81 -18.82 3.47 17.05
C ASP A 81 -19.13 4.12 18.39
N ILE A 82 -20.40 4.41 18.66
CA ILE A 82 -20.88 5.11 19.84
C ILE A 82 -21.85 4.21 20.59
N LYS A 83 -21.61 4.02 21.88
CA LYS A 83 -22.47 3.20 22.77
C LYS A 83 -23.39 4.04 23.66
N ILE A 84 -23.32 5.37 23.55
CA ILE A 84 -24.14 6.35 24.26
C ILE A 84 -25.02 7.14 23.29
N HIS A 85 -25.97 7.93 23.81
CA HIS A 85 -26.99 8.61 22.99
C HIS A 85 -26.48 9.77 22.13
N GLY A 86 -25.20 10.08 22.14
CA GLY A 86 -24.60 11.12 21.34
C GLY A 86 -23.35 11.69 21.96
N LEU A 87 -22.62 12.49 21.19
CA LEU A 87 -21.41 13.15 21.63
C LEU A 87 -21.61 14.65 21.65
N THR A 88 -21.08 15.31 22.68
CA THR A 88 -21.05 16.77 22.69
C THR A 88 -19.96 17.29 21.73
N ARG A 89 -20.11 18.53 21.25
CA ARG A 89 -19.11 19.14 20.39
C ARG A 89 -17.70 19.18 21.01
N PRO A 90 -17.50 19.54 22.30
CA PRO A 90 -16.19 19.50 22.93
C PRO A 90 -15.52 18.13 22.87
N ILE A 91 -16.26 17.03 23.10
CA ILE A 91 -15.75 15.67 23.00
C ILE A 91 -15.21 15.37 21.60
N VAL A 92 -15.98 15.72 20.56
CA VAL A 92 -15.58 15.49 19.16
C VAL A 92 -14.35 16.33 18.79
N GLU A 93 -14.31 17.58 19.19
CA GLU A 93 -13.17 18.47 18.95
C GLU A 93 -11.90 17.94 19.64
N GLU A 94 -12.02 17.45 20.86
CA GLU A 94 -10.89 16.87 21.60
C GLU A 94 -10.43 15.55 20.95
N ALA A 95 -11.33 14.67 20.55
CA ALA A 95 -11.01 13.43 19.88
C ALA A 95 -10.27 13.67 18.55
N ILE A 96 -10.73 14.64 17.75
CA ILE A 96 -10.05 15.03 16.50
C ILE A 96 -8.67 15.61 16.78
N ARG A 97 -8.53 16.46 17.79
CA ARG A 97 -7.24 17.04 18.17
C ARG A 97 -6.25 15.97 18.63
N ARG A 98 -6.64 15.10 19.56
CA ARG A 98 -5.80 14.00 20.07
C ARG A 98 -5.37 13.03 18.99
N THR A 99 -6.32 12.60 18.16
CA THR A 99 -6.00 11.69 17.04
C THR A 99 -5.10 12.35 16.00
N ARG A 100 -5.20 13.67 15.79
CA ARG A 100 -4.28 14.42 14.93
C ARG A 100 -2.85 14.40 15.50
N GLU A 101 -2.69 14.74 16.75
CA GLU A 101 -1.38 14.76 17.44
C GLU A 101 -0.72 13.38 17.40
N ALA A 102 -1.47 12.32 17.73
CA ALA A 102 -0.98 10.95 17.69
C ALA A 102 -0.61 10.48 16.27
N ARG A 103 -1.41 10.79 15.25
CA ARG A 103 -1.10 10.44 13.86
C ARG A 103 0.17 11.13 13.36
N LEU A 104 0.34 12.42 13.66
CA LEU A 104 1.55 13.15 13.29
C LEU A 104 2.77 12.53 13.98
N TYR A 105 2.68 12.24 15.27
CA TYR A 105 3.74 11.55 15.98
C TYR A 105 4.10 10.20 15.34
N ILE A 106 3.10 9.37 15.02
CA ILE A 106 3.33 8.08 14.37
C ILE A 106 4.02 8.25 13.01
N MET A 107 3.59 9.20 12.19
CA MET A 107 4.21 9.48 10.90
C MET A 107 5.65 9.95 11.04
N ASP A 108 5.91 10.90 11.94
CA ASP A 108 7.19 11.58 12.03
C ASP A 108 8.23 10.80 12.85
N GLU A 109 7.79 10.14 13.94
CA GLU A 109 8.69 9.51 14.89
C GLU A 109 8.79 7.98 14.73
N VAL A 110 7.86 7.36 14.02
CA VAL A 110 7.84 5.90 13.86
C VAL A 110 7.95 5.52 12.39
N MET A 111 6.97 5.89 11.57
CA MET A 111 6.88 5.42 10.19
C MET A 111 8.00 5.97 9.31
N SER A 112 8.30 7.27 9.42
CA SER A 112 9.36 7.92 8.62
C SER A 112 10.75 7.36 8.91
N LYS A 113 11.00 6.89 10.14
CA LYS A 113 12.27 6.23 10.51
C LYS A 113 12.41 4.84 9.88
N ALA A 114 11.29 4.17 9.58
CA ALA A 114 11.28 2.89 8.89
C ALA A 114 11.34 3.07 7.36
N ILE A 115 10.55 3.98 6.82
CA ILE A 115 10.51 4.33 5.40
C ILE A 115 9.98 5.75 5.23
N ALA A 116 10.83 6.68 4.79
CA ALA A 116 10.48 8.09 4.65
C ALA A 116 9.75 8.39 3.33
N GLU A 117 10.12 7.70 2.25
CA GLU A 117 9.58 7.90 0.91
C GLU A 117 9.32 6.56 0.20
N PRO A 118 8.38 6.49 -0.75
CA PRO A 118 8.21 5.31 -1.58
C PRO A 118 9.51 4.91 -2.28
N ARG A 119 9.83 3.62 -2.28
CA ARG A 119 11.00 3.13 -3.00
C ARG A 119 10.85 3.38 -4.49
N LYS A 120 11.94 3.75 -5.16
CA LYS A 120 11.97 3.97 -6.61
C LYS A 120 11.83 2.67 -7.40
N GLU A 121 12.26 1.56 -6.82
CA GLU A 121 12.16 0.23 -7.39
C GLU A 121 11.51 -0.72 -6.38
N VAL A 122 10.78 -1.68 -6.89
CA VAL A 122 10.21 -2.77 -6.08
C VAL A 122 11.33 -3.61 -5.45
N GLY A 123 11.01 -4.28 -4.36
CA GLY A 123 11.97 -5.11 -3.63
C GLY A 123 12.66 -6.17 -4.51
N GLN A 124 13.83 -6.63 -4.08
CA GLN A 124 14.68 -7.58 -4.82
C GLN A 124 13.91 -8.83 -5.28
N TYR A 125 13.03 -9.36 -4.45
CA TYR A 125 12.26 -10.58 -4.71
C TYR A 125 10.86 -10.32 -5.27
N ALA A 126 10.46 -9.06 -5.40
CA ALA A 126 9.16 -8.73 -5.96
C ALA A 126 9.16 -8.95 -7.48
N PRO A 127 8.07 -9.46 -8.06
CA PRO A 127 7.90 -9.51 -9.51
C PRO A 127 7.98 -8.11 -10.11
N LYS A 128 8.72 -7.99 -11.19
CA LYS A 128 8.86 -6.77 -11.99
C LYS A 128 8.26 -7.02 -13.36
N ILE A 129 7.68 -6.00 -13.95
CA ILE A 129 7.13 -6.07 -15.30
C ILE A 129 7.88 -5.04 -16.15
N LEU A 130 8.48 -5.51 -17.25
CA LEU A 130 9.04 -4.68 -18.30
C LEU A 130 8.10 -4.73 -19.52
N GLN A 131 7.72 -3.57 -20.02
CA GLN A 131 6.90 -3.49 -21.23
C GLN A 131 7.73 -3.07 -22.41
N VAL A 132 7.56 -3.77 -23.53
CA VAL A 132 8.16 -3.48 -24.82
C VAL A 132 7.05 -3.40 -25.86
N GLN A 133 7.04 -2.35 -26.66
CA GLN A 133 6.12 -2.22 -27.78
C GLN A 133 6.82 -2.71 -29.06
N ILE A 134 6.18 -3.61 -29.79
CA ILE A 134 6.63 -4.12 -31.08
C ILE A 134 5.57 -3.82 -32.16
N ASP A 135 5.97 -3.88 -33.41
CA ASP A 135 5.02 -3.86 -34.52
C ASP A 135 4.14 -5.11 -34.46
N PRO A 136 2.79 -4.96 -34.50
CA PRO A 136 1.89 -6.11 -34.54
C PRO A 136 2.19 -7.11 -35.66
N ALA A 137 2.70 -6.66 -36.81
CA ALA A 137 3.12 -7.54 -37.91
C ALA A 137 4.28 -8.46 -37.51
N LYS A 138 5.04 -8.13 -36.46
CA LYS A 138 6.19 -8.89 -35.95
C LYS A 138 5.86 -9.87 -34.82
N ILE A 139 4.61 -9.89 -34.35
CA ILE A 139 4.18 -10.82 -33.29
C ILE A 139 4.50 -12.26 -33.70
N GLY A 140 4.22 -12.61 -34.98
CA GLY A 140 4.49 -13.94 -35.51
C GLY A 140 5.98 -14.34 -35.45
N ASP A 141 6.88 -13.39 -35.67
CA ASP A 141 8.35 -13.62 -35.62
C ASP A 141 8.80 -13.86 -34.16
N VAL A 142 8.24 -13.11 -33.20
CA VAL A 142 8.55 -13.26 -31.76
C VAL A 142 7.98 -14.56 -31.21
N VAL A 143 6.77 -14.93 -31.58
CA VAL A 143 6.15 -16.19 -31.15
C VAL A 143 6.87 -17.39 -31.82
N GLY A 144 7.16 -17.29 -33.12
CA GLY A 144 7.77 -18.34 -33.90
C GLY A 144 6.83 -19.51 -34.21
N GLN A 145 7.30 -20.46 -35.04
CA GLN A 145 6.50 -21.65 -35.37
C GLN A 145 6.14 -22.44 -34.12
N LYS A 146 4.85 -22.61 -33.85
CA LYS A 146 4.31 -23.32 -32.67
C LYS A 146 4.90 -22.81 -31.33
N GLY A 147 5.21 -21.53 -31.24
CA GLY A 147 5.75 -20.94 -30.03
C GLY A 147 7.25 -21.19 -29.77
N LYS A 148 7.98 -21.70 -30.75
CA LYS A 148 9.41 -22.11 -30.56
C LYS A 148 10.29 -20.94 -30.11
N THR A 149 10.15 -19.79 -30.75
CA THR A 149 11.02 -18.61 -30.47
C THR A 149 10.74 -18.04 -29.08
N ILE A 150 9.48 -17.83 -28.73
CA ILE A 150 9.12 -17.29 -27.43
C ILE A 150 9.49 -18.26 -26.28
N ASN A 151 9.31 -19.56 -26.49
CA ASN A 151 9.70 -20.55 -25.47
C ASN A 151 11.23 -20.58 -25.30
N GLU A 152 12.02 -20.43 -26.37
CA GLU A 152 13.49 -20.33 -26.26
C GLU A 152 13.91 -19.11 -25.43
N ILE A 153 13.23 -17.96 -25.60
CA ILE A 153 13.49 -16.77 -24.78
C ILE A 153 13.17 -17.06 -23.31
N ILE A 154 12.00 -17.66 -23.03
CA ILE A 154 11.56 -18.03 -21.68
C ILE A 154 12.55 -19.00 -21.04
N ASP A 155 12.96 -20.04 -21.74
CA ASP A 155 13.90 -21.06 -21.22
C ASP A 155 15.28 -20.47 -20.90
N ARG A 156 15.75 -19.48 -21.69
CA ARG A 156 17.05 -18.83 -21.47
C ARG A 156 17.05 -17.78 -20.38
N THR A 157 15.89 -17.24 -20.02
CA THR A 157 15.80 -16.09 -19.12
C THR A 157 14.99 -16.38 -17.85
N GLY A 158 14.15 -17.41 -17.87
CA GLY A 158 13.27 -17.76 -16.75
C GLY A 158 12.12 -16.76 -16.52
N VAL A 159 11.87 -15.84 -17.46
CA VAL A 159 10.80 -14.86 -17.38
C VAL A 159 9.49 -15.40 -17.91
N LYS A 160 8.37 -14.75 -17.60
CA LYS A 160 7.08 -14.95 -18.27
C LYS A 160 6.87 -13.85 -19.30
N ILE A 161 6.35 -14.19 -20.46
CA ILE A 161 6.11 -13.25 -21.55
C ILE A 161 4.66 -13.38 -22.01
N ASP A 162 3.95 -12.27 -22.03
CA ASP A 162 2.62 -12.13 -22.61
C ASP A 162 2.65 -11.07 -23.71
N ILE A 163 1.97 -11.34 -24.83
CA ILE A 163 1.88 -10.44 -25.99
C ILE A 163 0.40 -10.26 -26.34
N ASN A 164 -0.04 -9.02 -26.42
CA ASN A 164 -1.39 -8.71 -26.90
C ASN A 164 -1.40 -8.46 -28.43
N ASP A 165 -2.60 -8.40 -29.00
CA ASP A 165 -2.80 -8.21 -30.45
C ASP A 165 -2.33 -6.81 -30.95
N GLU A 166 -2.14 -5.87 -30.05
CA GLU A 166 -1.65 -4.52 -30.33
C GLU A 166 -0.10 -4.43 -30.32
N GLY A 167 0.58 -5.55 -30.05
CA GLY A 167 2.04 -5.63 -30.01
C GLY A 167 2.65 -5.15 -28.69
N ALA A 168 1.86 -4.99 -27.63
CA ALA A 168 2.41 -4.76 -26.31
C ALA A 168 2.88 -6.08 -25.69
N VAL A 169 4.19 -6.16 -25.42
CA VAL A 169 4.86 -7.31 -24.83
C VAL A 169 5.12 -7.01 -23.35
N SER A 170 4.53 -7.81 -22.47
CA SER A 170 4.74 -7.75 -21.03
C SER A 170 5.68 -8.87 -20.60
N ILE A 171 6.86 -8.50 -20.09
CA ILE A 171 7.89 -9.42 -19.61
C ILE A 171 7.91 -9.36 -18.09
N CYS A 172 7.60 -10.47 -17.41
CA CYS A 172 7.49 -10.54 -15.96
C CYS A 172 8.52 -11.50 -15.35
N GLY A 173 9.20 -11.04 -14.30
CA GLY A 173 10.18 -11.84 -13.57
C GLY A 173 10.74 -11.11 -12.36
N THR A 174 11.54 -11.78 -11.55
CA THR A 174 12.18 -11.19 -10.36
C THR A 174 13.57 -10.63 -10.64
N ASP A 175 14.28 -11.18 -11.62
CA ASP A 175 15.65 -10.77 -11.99
C ASP A 175 15.63 -9.72 -13.11
N LYS A 176 16.04 -8.50 -12.77
CA LYS A 176 16.08 -7.36 -13.70
C LYS A 176 16.98 -7.63 -14.91
N ALA A 177 18.13 -8.29 -14.71
CA ALA A 177 19.05 -8.57 -15.82
C ALA A 177 18.43 -9.57 -16.82
N MET A 178 17.64 -10.54 -16.32
CA MET A 178 16.94 -11.48 -17.19
C MET A 178 15.76 -10.84 -17.92
N LEU A 179 15.06 -9.89 -17.31
CA LEU A 179 14.02 -9.10 -17.98
C LEU A 179 14.62 -8.29 -19.15
N GLU A 180 15.72 -7.57 -18.91
CA GLU A 180 16.39 -6.78 -19.96
C GLU A 180 16.93 -7.68 -21.08
N LYS A 181 17.53 -8.82 -20.72
CA LYS A 181 18.00 -9.80 -21.71
C LYS A 181 16.86 -10.33 -22.59
N ALA A 182 15.69 -10.63 -22.00
CA ALA A 182 14.53 -11.06 -22.78
C ALA A 182 14.02 -9.94 -23.69
N ALA A 183 13.96 -8.70 -23.18
CA ALA A 183 13.59 -7.52 -23.97
C ALA A 183 14.55 -7.30 -25.15
N ASP A 184 15.83 -7.43 -24.95
CA ASP A 184 16.84 -7.28 -26.01
C ASP A 184 16.72 -8.38 -27.06
N MET A 185 16.46 -9.63 -26.66
CA MET A 185 16.21 -10.71 -27.62
C MET A 185 14.98 -10.41 -28.47
N ILE A 186 13.91 -9.87 -27.89
CA ILE A 186 12.69 -9.49 -28.62
C ILE A 186 12.99 -8.31 -29.56
N ARG A 187 13.72 -7.29 -29.10
CA ARG A 187 14.13 -6.15 -29.94
C ARG A 187 14.95 -6.58 -31.15
N ILE A 188 15.92 -7.48 -30.96
CA ILE A 188 16.74 -8.03 -32.07
C ILE A 188 15.88 -8.72 -33.12
N ILE A 189 14.89 -9.53 -32.72
CA ILE A 189 13.97 -10.24 -33.62
C ILE A 189 13.11 -9.25 -34.41
N THR A 190 12.70 -8.15 -33.78
CA THR A 190 11.78 -7.16 -34.36
C THR A 190 12.46 -6.01 -35.09
N THR A 191 13.78 -5.84 -34.93
CA THR A 191 14.53 -4.79 -35.62
C THR A 191 14.71 -5.15 -37.11
N HIS A 192 14.33 -4.24 -37.98
CA HIS A 192 14.70 -4.34 -39.39
C HIS A 192 16.19 -3.97 -39.54
N PHE A 193 17.00 -4.90 -40.01
CA PHE A 193 18.31 -4.53 -40.59
C PHE A 193 18.03 -4.06 -42.05
N GLU A 194 18.16 -2.77 -42.29
CA GLU A 194 18.25 -2.22 -43.64
C GLU A 194 19.59 -2.59 -44.27
#